data_a6223b0ed85ceb445794419557697923
#
_entry.id   a6223b0ed85ceb445794419557697923
#
_cell.length_a   1.000
_cell.length_b   1.000
_cell.length_c   1.000
_cell.angle_alpha   90.00
_cell.angle_beta   90.00
_cell.angle_gamma   90.00
#
_symmetry.space_group_name_H-M   'P 1'
#
loop_
_entity.id
_entity.type
_entity.pdbx_description
1 polymer ?
#
loop_
_entity_poly.entity_id
_entity_poly.type
_entity_poly.pdbx_seq_one_letter_code
_entity_poly.pdbx_strand_id
1 'polypeptide(L)'
;MIKRNYNDFERTQEVLGYGFANLGATAVYGLPKALSFGHSGGDDDAIRWKEVVAKNRQSFRKDVDFDRAFEDGNFGRFMGQSVVDQIPIYATLATGNLGLGILGSSVFGDKWADMTMEERLSGDFTSKTEKWFTSLGFAASEVVLDYAITVPIMRNAKLAMMGGSGKALVD
;
A
#
# COMPACT_ATOMS: atom_id res chain seq x y z
N MET A 1 -27.77 -11.53 2.68
CA MET A 1 -26.42 -11.10 2.22
C MET A 1 -26.32 -11.47 0.75
N ILE A 2 -26.42 -10.49 -0.17
CA ILE A 2 -26.40 -10.73 -1.62
C ILE A 2 -24.96 -11.00 -2.02
N LYS A 3 -24.62 -12.23 -2.40
CA LYS A 3 -23.33 -12.53 -3.05
C LYS A 3 -23.36 -11.86 -4.43
N ARG A 4 -22.74 -10.70 -4.57
CA ARG A 4 -22.45 -10.13 -5.89
C ARG A 4 -21.40 -11.03 -6.56
N ASN A 5 -21.76 -11.68 -7.64
CA ASN A 5 -20.80 -12.29 -8.55
C ASN A 5 -20.12 -11.16 -9.34
N TYR A 6 -19.03 -10.64 -8.82
CA TYR A 6 -18.19 -9.70 -9.56
C TYR A 6 -17.46 -10.46 -10.66
N ASN A 7 -17.41 -9.89 -11.85
CA ASN A 7 -16.46 -10.34 -12.84
C ASN A 7 -15.02 -9.88 -12.45
N ASP A 8 -13.99 -10.53 -12.98
CA ASP A 8 -12.60 -10.24 -12.59
C ASP A 8 -12.19 -8.79 -12.88
N PHE A 9 -12.82 -8.14 -13.85
CA PHE A 9 -12.58 -6.74 -14.19
C PHE A 9 -13.14 -5.78 -13.14
N GLU A 10 -14.37 -5.99 -12.69
CA GLU A 10 -14.98 -5.19 -11.61
C GLU A 10 -14.21 -5.33 -10.30
N ARG A 11 -13.75 -6.54 -9.98
CA ARG A 11 -12.88 -6.79 -8.82
C ARG A 11 -11.57 -6.00 -8.92
N THR A 12 -10.94 -6.03 -10.09
CA THR A 12 -9.68 -5.29 -10.30
C THR A 12 -9.88 -3.80 -10.12
N GLN A 13 -10.95 -3.23 -10.65
CA GLN A 13 -11.26 -1.81 -10.48
C GLN A 13 -11.51 -1.43 -9.01
N GLU A 14 -12.23 -2.25 -8.26
CA GLU A 14 -12.46 -2.00 -6.84
C GLU A 14 -11.17 -2.11 -6.02
N VAL A 15 -10.33 -3.12 -6.27
CA VAL A 15 -9.03 -3.26 -5.60
C VAL A 15 -8.14 -2.06 -5.86
N LEU A 16 -8.06 -1.59 -7.10
CA LEU A 16 -7.30 -0.38 -7.45
C LEU A 16 -7.88 0.86 -6.78
N GLY A 17 -9.20 1.04 -6.82
CA GLY A 17 -9.88 2.15 -6.18
C GLY A 17 -9.60 2.21 -4.67
N TYR A 18 -9.70 1.09 -3.98
CA TYR A 18 -9.38 1.00 -2.55
C TYR A 18 -7.89 1.20 -2.27
N GLY A 19 -7.00 0.71 -3.13
CA GLY A 19 -5.56 0.91 -2.98
C GLY A 19 -5.19 2.39 -3.03
N PHE A 20 -5.68 3.14 -4.03
CA PHE A 20 -5.46 4.59 -4.13
C PHE A 20 -6.14 5.36 -2.99
N ALA A 21 -7.37 5.01 -2.63
CA ALA A 21 -8.08 5.65 -1.53
C ALA A 21 -7.38 5.43 -0.20
N ASN A 22 -6.87 4.23 0.07
CA ASN A 22 -6.11 3.93 1.28
C ASN A 22 -4.82 4.74 1.33
N LEU A 23 -4.07 4.76 0.24
CA LEU A 23 -2.81 5.50 0.14
C LEU A 23 -3.03 7.00 0.33
N GLY A 24 -4.08 7.58 -0.27
CA GLY A 24 -4.47 8.96 -0.09
C GLY A 24 -4.90 9.28 1.34
N ALA A 25 -5.78 8.48 1.93
CA ALA A 25 -6.29 8.69 3.28
C ALA A 25 -5.17 8.60 4.33
N THR A 26 -4.30 7.58 4.23
CA THR A 26 -3.18 7.40 5.16
C THR A 26 -2.12 8.48 4.98
N ALA A 27 -1.87 8.99 3.76
CA ALA A 27 -0.97 10.11 3.53
C ALA A 27 -1.51 11.42 4.11
N VAL A 28 -2.80 11.71 3.91
CA VAL A 28 -3.48 12.89 4.48
C VAL A 28 -3.46 12.87 6.01
N TYR A 29 -3.58 11.70 6.61
CA TYR A 29 -3.45 11.52 8.05
C TYR A 29 -1.98 11.56 8.51
N GLY A 30 -1.09 10.87 7.83
CA GLY A 30 0.30 10.67 8.22
C GLY A 30 1.14 11.93 8.12
N LEU A 31 0.95 12.76 7.09
CA LEU A 31 1.73 13.98 6.91
C LEU A 31 1.60 14.97 8.06
N PRO A 32 0.39 15.37 8.50
CA PRO A 32 0.25 16.21 9.69
C PRO A 32 0.82 15.57 10.96
N LYS A 33 0.67 14.25 11.12
CA LYS A 33 1.24 13.51 12.26
C LYS A 33 2.77 13.57 12.26
N ALA A 34 3.41 13.35 11.11
CA ALA A 34 4.85 13.42 10.98
C ALA A 34 5.37 14.84 11.28
N LEU A 35 4.76 15.86 10.69
CA LEU A 35 5.17 17.27 10.86
C LEU A 35 4.91 17.82 12.26
N SER A 36 3.89 17.33 12.97
CA SER A 36 3.53 17.78 14.31
C SER A 36 4.12 16.93 15.45
N PHE A 37 5.06 16.02 15.14
CA PHE A 37 5.58 15.05 16.11
C PHE A 37 4.45 14.27 16.84
N GLY A 38 3.42 13.89 16.10
CA GLY A 38 2.30 13.12 16.61
C GLY A 38 1.24 13.94 17.37
N HIS A 39 1.31 15.28 17.35
CA HIS A 39 0.35 16.12 18.08
C HIS A 39 -0.92 16.47 17.29
N SER A 40 -0.99 16.19 15.97
CA SER A 40 -2.22 16.36 15.20
C SER A 40 -3.29 15.35 15.63
N GLY A 41 -4.56 15.72 15.51
CA GLY A 41 -5.71 14.83 15.75
C GLY A 41 -5.94 13.80 14.65
N GLY A 42 -7.11 13.14 14.66
CA GLY A 42 -7.55 12.25 13.58
C GLY A 42 -7.27 10.76 13.80
N ASP A 43 -6.79 10.35 15.00
CA ASP A 43 -6.49 8.93 15.29
C ASP A 43 -7.73 8.03 15.15
N ASP A 44 -8.89 8.51 15.58
CA ASP A 44 -10.14 7.75 15.46
C ASP A 44 -10.57 7.54 14.01
N ASP A 45 -10.42 8.57 13.18
CA ASP A 45 -10.77 8.50 11.77
C ASP A 45 -9.81 7.58 11.01
N ALA A 46 -8.52 7.61 11.33
CA ALA A 46 -7.54 6.71 10.75
C ALA A 46 -7.81 5.24 11.10
N ILE A 47 -8.16 4.95 12.37
CA ILE A 47 -8.51 3.60 12.82
C ILE A 47 -9.78 3.11 12.12
N ARG A 48 -10.84 3.94 12.07
CA ARG A 48 -12.08 3.59 11.35
C ARG A 48 -11.80 3.30 9.88
N TRP A 49 -10.95 4.11 9.24
CA TRP A 49 -10.58 3.89 7.85
C TRP A 49 -9.86 2.55 7.66
N LYS A 50 -8.90 2.22 8.53
CA LYS A 50 -8.22 0.91 8.50
C LYS A 50 -9.19 -0.25 8.65
N GLU A 51 -10.17 -0.16 9.55
CA GLU A 51 -11.20 -1.19 9.69
C GLU A 51 -12.02 -1.37 8.42
N VAL A 52 -12.40 -0.27 7.76
CA VAL A 52 -13.13 -0.30 6.48
C VAL A 52 -12.29 -0.97 5.40
N VAL A 53 -11.01 -0.59 5.27
CA VAL A 53 -10.08 -1.17 4.30
C VAL A 53 -9.84 -2.65 4.58
N ALA A 54 -9.64 -3.04 5.85
CA ALA A 54 -9.44 -4.43 6.24
C ALA A 54 -10.64 -5.31 5.91
N LYS A 55 -11.86 -4.84 6.23
CA LYS A 55 -13.11 -5.56 5.89
C LYS A 55 -13.26 -5.75 4.38
N ASN A 56 -12.97 -4.71 3.60
CA ASN A 56 -13.06 -4.79 2.16
C ASN A 56 -11.99 -5.73 1.58
N ARG A 57 -10.73 -5.60 2.03
CA ARG A 57 -9.66 -6.53 1.62
C ARG A 57 -10.02 -7.99 1.94
N GLN A 58 -10.58 -8.28 3.11
CA GLN A 58 -10.99 -9.64 3.46
C GLN A 58 -12.10 -10.17 2.55
N SER A 59 -13.03 -9.31 2.11
CA SER A 59 -14.10 -9.73 1.18
C SER A 59 -13.56 -10.09 -0.21
N PHE A 60 -12.46 -9.44 -0.65
CA PHE A 60 -11.81 -9.70 -1.95
C PHE A 60 -10.78 -10.83 -1.90
N ARG A 61 -10.06 -10.99 -0.76
CA ARG A 61 -9.00 -12.00 -0.60
C ARG A 61 -9.48 -13.39 -0.22
N LYS A 62 -10.75 -13.57 0.16
CA LYS A 62 -11.27 -14.88 0.58
C LYS A 62 -11.10 -15.99 -0.46
N ASP A 63 -10.91 -15.63 -1.73
CA ASP A 63 -10.77 -16.58 -2.82
C ASP A 63 -9.31 -16.78 -3.29
N VAL A 64 -8.33 -16.05 -2.72
CA VAL A 64 -6.93 -16.07 -3.18
C VAL A 64 -5.98 -16.01 -1.98
N ASP A 65 -5.99 -17.07 -1.19
CA ASP A 65 -4.98 -17.32 -0.18
C ASP A 65 -3.78 -18.00 -0.83
N PHE A 66 -2.54 -17.66 -0.42
CA PHE A 66 -1.31 -18.22 -1.00
C PHE A 66 -1.29 -19.74 -0.94
N ASP A 67 -1.66 -20.30 0.21
CA ASP A 67 -1.67 -21.75 0.40
C ASP A 67 -2.68 -22.44 -0.52
N ARG A 68 -3.89 -21.90 -0.63
CA ARG A 68 -4.92 -22.41 -1.56
C ARG A 68 -4.57 -22.18 -3.03
N ALA A 69 -3.91 -21.05 -3.35
CA ALA A 69 -3.50 -20.79 -4.73
C ALA A 69 -2.46 -21.81 -5.21
N PHE A 70 -1.62 -22.31 -4.30
CA PHE A 70 -0.65 -23.35 -4.59
C PHE A 70 -1.30 -24.74 -4.73
N GLU A 71 -2.21 -25.09 -3.80
CA GLU A 71 -2.93 -26.36 -3.80
C GLU A 71 -3.89 -26.49 -4.99
N ASP A 72 -4.59 -25.41 -5.35
CA ASP A 72 -5.60 -25.40 -6.41
C ASP A 72 -5.01 -25.11 -7.81
N GLY A 73 -3.69 -24.91 -7.94
CA GLY A 73 -3.03 -24.57 -9.20
C GLY A 73 -3.35 -23.16 -9.73
N ASN A 74 -3.92 -22.29 -8.90
CA ASN A 74 -4.32 -20.91 -9.22
C ASN A 74 -3.22 -19.86 -8.98
N PHE A 75 -1.95 -20.29 -8.94
CA PHE A 75 -0.80 -19.43 -8.65
C PHE A 75 -0.71 -18.22 -9.60
N GLY A 76 -1.05 -18.39 -10.89
CA GLY A 76 -1.08 -17.27 -11.84
C GLY A 76 -2.09 -16.18 -11.46
N ARG A 77 -3.24 -16.56 -10.91
CA ARG A 77 -4.27 -15.63 -10.43
C ARG A 77 -3.82 -14.89 -9.17
N PHE A 78 -3.17 -15.59 -8.25
CA PHE A 78 -2.57 -14.99 -7.05
C PHE A 78 -1.50 -13.96 -7.41
N MET A 79 -0.57 -14.31 -8.33
CA MET A 79 0.47 -13.39 -8.81
C MET A 79 -0.13 -12.17 -9.51
N GLY A 80 -1.13 -12.38 -10.38
CA GLY A 80 -1.84 -11.29 -11.04
C GLY A 80 -2.48 -10.31 -10.05
N GLN A 81 -3.11 -10.81 -9.00
CA GLN A 81 -3.72 -9.99 -7.97
C GLN A 81 -2.69 -9.24 -7.12
N SER A 82 -1.57 -9.89 -6.79
CA SER A 82 -0.45 -9.25 -6.08
C SER A 82 0.15 -8.10 -6.89
N VAL A 83 0.25 -8.22 -8.21
CA VAL A 83 0.68 -7.13 -9.08
C VAL A 83 -0.32 -5.97 -9.07
N VAL A 84 -1.62 -6.28 -9.16
CA VAL A 84 -2.69 -5.26 -9.11
C VAL A 84 -2.68 -4.49 -7.80
N ASP A 85 -2.46 -5.17 -6.66
CA ASP A 85 -2.35 -4.55 -5.33
C ASP A 85 -1.18 -3.55 -5.25
N GLN A 86 -0.13 -3.72 -6.05
CA GLN A 86 1.05 -2.85 -6.08
C GLN A 86 0.93 -1.67 -7.06
N ILE A 87 -0.05 -1.67 -7.97
CA ILE A 87 -0.22 -0.60 -8.97
C ILE A 87 -0.31 0.80 -8.33
N PRO A 88 -1.08 1.03 -7.24
CA PRO A 88 -1.13 2.34 -6.60
C PRO A 88 0.24 2.84 -6.13
N ILE A 89 1.06 1.97 -5.58
CA ILE A 89 2.43 2.27 -5.14
C ILE A 89 3.29 2.64 -6.35
N TYR A 90 3.27 1.83 -7.40
CA TYR A 90 4.04 2.09 -8.63
C TYR A 90 3.62 3.38 -9.32
N ALA A 91 2.32 3.64 -9.44
CA ALA A 91 1.81 4.87 -10.00
C ALA A 91 2.23 6.11 -9.19
N THR A 92 2.24 5.98 -7.85
CA THR A 92 2.68 7.06 -6.97
C THR A 92 4.19 7.28 -7.10
N LEU A 93 5.01 6.25 -7.12
CA LEU A 93 6.47 6.35 -7.33
C LEU A 93 6.80 6.97 -8.69
N ALA A 94 5.99 6.74 -9.72
CA ALA A 94 6.18 7.34 -11.05
C ALA A 94 6.10 8.87 -11.04
N THR A 95 5.51 9.49 -10.01
CA THR A 95 5.49 10.94 -9.82
C THR A 95 6.78 11.51 -9.20
N GLY A 96 7.80 10.68 -9.00
CA GLY A 96 9.12 11.08 -8.50
C GLY A 96 9.10 11.49 -7.02
N ASN A 97 9.76 12.60 -6.69
CA ASN A 97 9.93 13.05 -5.29
C ASN A 97 8.59 13.30 -4.58
N LEU A 98 7.58 13.77 -5.31
CA LEU A 98 6.24 13.96 -4.75
C LEU A 98 5.63 12.62 -4.34
N GLY A 99 5.79 11.60 -5.17
CA GLY A 99 5.35 10.25 -4.88
C GLY A 99 6.05 9.65 -3.67
N LEU A 100 7.34 9.86 -3.53
CA LEU A 100 8.09 9.43 -2.35
C LEU A 100 7.57 10.10 -1.08
N GLY A 101 7.22 11.39 -1.15
CA GLY A 101 6.60 12.11 -0.03
C GLY A 101 5.23 11.55 0.34
N ILE A 102 4.40 11.25 -0.64
CA ILE A 102 3.07 10.64 -0.42
C ILE A 102 3.21 9.25 0.19
N LEU A 103 4.08 8.40 -0.36
CA LEU A 103 4.32 7.05 0.17
C LEU A 103 4.86 7.10 1.59
N GLY A 104 5.89 7.89 1.84
CA GLY A 104 6.46 8.02 3.18
C GLY A 104 5.42 8.49 4.20
N SER A 105 4.59 9.48 3.84
CA SER A 105 3.49 9.95 4.69
C SER A 105 2.42 8.88 4.89
N SER A 106 2.10 8.12 3.86
CA SER A 106 1.12 7.02 3.94
C SER A 106 1.61 5.92 4.87
N VAL A 107 2.83 5.44 4.68
CA VAL A 107 3.44 4.37 5.51
C VAL A 107 3.60 4.84 6.96
N PHE A 108 4.04 6.09 7.17
CA PHE A 108 4.11 6.68 8.51
C PHE A 108 2.73 6.68 9.18
N GLY A 109 1.71 7.17 8.48
CA GLY A 109 0.35 7.23 9.00
C GLY A 109 -0.24 5.85 9.30
N ASP A 110 0.04 4.89 8.43
CA ASP A 110 -0.40 3.51 8.58
C ASP A 110 0.21 2.86 9.83
N LYS A 111 1.53 2.99 10.00
CA LYS A 111 2.22 2.48 11.18
C LYS A 111 1.80 3.15 12.47
N TRP A 112 1.61 4.48 12.44
CA TRP A 112 1.09 5.22 13.59
C TRP A 112 -0.30 4.72 14.01
N ALA A 113 -1.20 4.54 13.06
CA ALA A 113 -2.55 4.04 13.30
C ALA A 113 -2.54 2.61 13.88
N ASP A 114 -1.64 1.74 13.37
CA ASP A 114 -1.46 0.39 13.92
C ASP A 114 -1.04 0.41 15.39
N MET A 115 -0.02 1.18 15.72
CA MET A 115 0.44 1.32 17.10
C MET A 115 -0.65 1.90 18.01
N THR A 116 -1.43 2.86 17.51
CA THR A 116 -2.55 3.44 18.27
C THR A 116 -3.68 2.42 18.48
N MET A 117 -3.94 1.58 17.49
CA MET A 117 -4.92 0.51 17.61
C MET A 117 -4.45 -0.57 18.60
N GLU A 118 -3.18 -0.94 18.54
CA GLU A 118 -2.56 -1.90 19.45
C GLU A 118 -2.62 -1.41 20.91
N GLU A 119 -2.31 -0.14 21.17
CA GLU A 119 -2.47 0.48 22.50
C GLU A 119 -3.89 0.39 23.04
N ARG A 120 -4.89 0.59 22.18
CA ARG A 120 -6.30 0.47 22.60
C ARG A 120 -6.71 -0.95 22.93
N LEU A 121 -6.10 -1.93 22.28
CA LEU A 121 -6.41 -3.34 22.49
C LEU A 121 -5.66 -3.92 23.68
N SER A 122 -4.39 -3.55 23.86
CA SER A 122 -3.53 -4.08 24.93
C SER A 122 -3.67 -3.29 26.24
N GLY A 123 -3.99 -2.01 26.15
CA GLY A 123 -3.94 -1.07 27.29
C GLY A 123 -2.54 -0.55 27.60
N ASP A 124 -1.52 -0.98 26.83
CA ASP A 124 -0.14 -0.52 26.97
C ASP A 124 0.10 0.72 26.12
N PHE A 125 0.46 1.82 26.74
CA PHE A 125 0.64 3.11 26.06
C PHE A 125 2.10 3.35 25.71
N THR A 126 2.38 3.51 24.44
CA THR A 126 3.67 3.94 23.90
C THR A 126 3.77 5.46 23.90
N SER A 127 4.91 6.02 24.28
CA SER A 127 5.09 7.48 24.25
C SER A 127 4.95 8.01 22.81
N LYS A 128 4.42 9.24 22.65
CA LYS A 128 4.29 9.87 21.32
C LYS A 128 5.62 9.96 20.58
N THR A 129 6.71 10.23 21.30
CA THR A 129 8.06 10.30 20.75
C THR A 129 8.51 8.96 20.21
N GLU A 130 8.34 7.90 20.95
CA GLU A 130 8.67 6.54 20.54
C GLU A 130 7.85 6.12 19.31
N LYS A 131 6.54 6.37 19.35
CA LYS A 131 5.63 6.14 18.21
C LYS A 131 6.10 6.88 16.96
N TRP A 132 6.53 8.13 17.14
CA TRP A 132 7.01 8.96 16.04
C TRP A 132 8.29 8.38 15.40
N PHE A 133 9.29 8.06 16.22
CA PHE A 133 10.54 7.48 15.72
C PHE A 133 10.32 6.10 15.09
N THR A 134 9.48 5.27 15.69
CA THR A 134 9.14 3.94 15.14
C THR A 134 8.44 4.08 13.79
N SER A 135 7.43 4.95 13.69
CA SER A 135 6.70 5.17 12.43
C SER A 135 7.59 5.79 11.36
N LEU A 136 8.50 6.72 11.73
CA LEU A 136 9.46 7.31 10.80
C LEU A 136 10.48 6.28 10.30
N GLY A 137 11.05 5.48 11.19
CA GLY A 137 12.01 4.43 10.84
C GLY A 137 11.39 3.39 9.92
N PHE A 138 10.16 2.99 10.21
CA PHE A 138 9.39 2.06 9.38
C PHE A 138 9.12 2.65 7.99
N ALA A 139 8.61 3.89 7.92
CA ALA A 139 8.35 4.58 6.66
C ALA A 139 9.61 4.75 5.81
N ALA A 140 10.73 5.15 6.42
CA ALA A 140 11.99 5.28 5.71
C ALA A 140 12.48 3.94 5.14
N SER A 141 12.39 2.86 5.92
CA SER A 141 12.81 1.53 5.48
C SER A 141 11.95 1.01 4.33
N GLU A 142 10.64 1.14 4.43
CA GLU A 142 9.70 0.63 3.43
C GLU A 142 9.81 1.42 2.13
N VAL A 143 9.87 2.75 2.20
CA VAL A 143 10.06 3.59 1.01
C VAL A 143 11.38 3.28 0.30
N VAL A 144 12.48 3.04 1.04
CA VAL A 144 13.76 2.66 0.44
C VAL A 144 13.68 1.29 -0.23
N LEU A 145 13.03 0.31 0.41
CA LEU A 145 12.84 -1.02 -0.16
C LEU A 145 11.96 -0.98 -1.41
N ASP A 146 10.82 -0.30 -1.34
CA ASP A 146 9.91 -0.14 -2.47
C ASP A 146 10.61 0.56 -3.64
N TYR A 147 11.36 1.61 -3.37
CA TYR A 147 12.13 2.31 -4.40
C TYR A 147 13.20 1.41 -5.03
N ALA A 148 13.97 0.69 -4.22
CA ALA A 148 15.02 -0.19 -4.68
C ALA A 148 14.51 -1.34 -5.55
N ILE A 149 13.31 -1.85 -5.27
CA ILE A 149 12.68 -2.94 -6.04
C ILE A 149 11.96 -2.38 -7.27
N THR A 150 11.20 -1.31 -7.09
CA THR A 150 10.28 -0.78 -8.11
C THR A 150 11.01 -0.09 -9.25
N VAL A 151 12.06 0.70 -8.97
CA VAL A 151 12.77 1.47 -10.01
C VAL A 151 13.40 0.56 -11.06
N PRO A 152 14.10 -0.53 -10.73
CA PRO A 152 14.61 -1.47 -11.72
C PRO A 152 13.50 -2.12 -12.55
N ILE A 153 12.38 -2.50 -11.90
CA ILE A 153 11.23 -3.12 -12.58
C ILE A 153 10.62 -2.14 -13.59
N MET A 154 10.35 -0.91 -13.17
CA MET A 154 9.80 0.13 -14.05
C MET A 154 10.75 0.48 -15.20
N ARG A 155 12.06 0.56 -14.93
CA ARG A 155 13.06 0.79 -15.97
C ARG A 155 13.07 -0.33 -16.99
N ASN A 156 13.05 -1.58 -16.55
CA ASN A 156 13.02 -2.74 -17.44
C ASN A 156 11.69 -2.84 -18.21
N ALA A 157 10.56 -2.57 -17.58
CA ALA A 157 9.27 -2.53 -18.24
C ALA A 157 9.22 -1.41 -19.31
N LYS A 158 9.74 -0.22 -19.00
CA LYS A 158 9.87 0.88 -19.97
C LYS A 158 10.77 0.50 -21.14
N LEU A 159 11.91 -0.12 -20.88
CA LEU A 159 12.82 -0.60 -21.92
C LEU A 159 12.16 -1.68 -22.78
N ALA A 160 11.42 -2.61 -22.20
CA ALA A 160 10.66 -3.63 -22.92
C ALA A 160 9.57 -3.03 -23.80
N MET A 161 8.84 -2.03 -23.30
CA MET A 161 7.81 -1.33 -24.11
C MET A 161 8.43 -0.47 -25.22
N MET A 162 9.59 0.13 -24.99
CA MET A 162 10.31 0.89 -26.01
C MET A 162 11.14 0.00 -26.93
N GLY A 163 11.58 -1.16 -26.48
CA GLY A 163 12.41 -2.10 -27.21
C GLY A 163 11.67 -2.92 -28.28
N GLY A 164 10.33 -2.82 -28.35
CA GLY A 164 9.58 -3.26 -29.52
C GLY A 164 9.90 -2.45 -30.78
N SER A 165 10.55 -1.29 -30.63
CA SER A 165 11.07 -0.45 -31.72
C SER A 165 12.60 -0.28 -31.70
N GLY A 166 13.30 -0.95 -30.80
CA GLY A 166 14.71 -0.68 -30.48
C GLY A 166 15.67 -1.77 -30.90
N LYS A 167 15.72 -2.08 -32.20
CA LYS A 167 16.93 -2.66 -32.82
C LYS A 167 18.10 -1.63 -32.94
N ALA A 168 18.02 -0.52 -32.27
CA ALA A 168 18.85 0.64 -32.54
C ALA A 168 19.65 1.16 -31.32
N LEU A 169 20.10 0.29 -30.42
CA LEU A 169 21.03 0.66 -29.37
C LEU A 169 22.10 -0.40 -29.08
N VAL A 170 22.51 -1.14 -30.13
CA VAL A 170 23.77 -1.89 -30.14
C VAL A 170 24.41 -1.64 -31.50
N ASP A 171 25.03 -0.49 -31.64
CA ASP A 171 26.17 -0.20 -32.50
C ASP A 171 27.02 0.87 -31.80
#